data_f1a54120a8974f392921b1a8808a3d5f
#
_entry.id   f1a54120a8974f392921b1a8808a3d5f
#
_cell.length_a   1.000
_cell.length_b   1.000
_cell.length_c   1.000
_cell.angle_alpha   90.00
_cell.angle_beta   90.00
_cell.angle_gamma   90.00
#
_symmetry.space_group_name_H-M   'P 1'
#
loop_
_entity.id
_entity.type
_entity.pdbx_description
1 polymer ?
#
loop_
_entity_poly.entity_id
_entity_poly.type
_entity_poly.pdbx_seq_one_letter_code
_entity_poly.pdbx_strand_id
1 'polypeptide(L)'
;MTYMFKNKTMNINFNKTPDNLIPAIIQDNETKNVLMLGYMNQEALDQTLATNKVTFFSRTKNRLWTKGEESGNFLELISIKEDCDNDTLLVKVKPVGPTCHTGLDTCWQEANNQDFGFLSKLENTITTRKANADAEKSYVA
;
A
#
# COMPACT_ATOMS: atom_id res chain seq x y z
N MET A 1 -16.19 17.90 3.20
CA MET A 1 -15.31 18.55 2.20
C MET A 1 -15.10 17.64 1.02
N THR A 2 -15.01 18.19 -0.17
CA THR A 2 -14.83 17.43 -1.41
C THR A 2 -13.39 17.61 -1.90
N TYR A 3 -12.75 16.51 -2.30
CA TYR A 3 -11.38 16.52 -2.78
C TYR A 3 -11.30 16.24 -4.26
N MET A 4 -10.32 16.87 -4.90
CA MET A 4 -9.95 16.58 -6.29
C MET A 4 -8.58 15.90 -6.30
N PHE A 5 -8.52 14.68 -6.80
CA PHE A 5 -7.26 13.98 -6.97
C PHE A 5 -7.24 13.27 -8.33
N LYS A 6 -6.26 13.61 -9.17
CA LYS A 6 -6.16 13.12 -10.56
C LYS A 6 -7.48 13.28 -11.32
N ASN A 7 -8.08 14.44 -11.23
CA ASN A 7 -9.35 14.81 -11.88
C ASN A 7 -10.57 14.04 -11.37
N LYS A 8 -10.45 13.37 -10.23
CA LYS A 8 -11.56 12.69 -9.57
C LYS A 8 -11.93 13.41 -8.27
N THR A 9 -13.20 13.68 -8.10
CA THR A 9 -13.73 14.22 -6.86
C THR A 9 -14.03 13.08 -5.89
N MET A 10 -13.51 13.18 -4.66
CA MET A 10 -13.80 12.23 -3.58
C MET A 10 -14.77 12.85 -2.60
N ASN A 11 -15.71 12.06 -2.10
CA ASN A 11 -16.71 12.49 -1.15
C ASN A 11 -16.79 11.48 0.00
N ILE A 12 -15.87 11.64 0.96
CA ILE A 12 -15.68 10.69 2.05
C ILE A 12 -16.65 11.01 3.19
N ASN A 13 -17.27 9.97 3.74
CA ASN A 13 -18.19 10.10 4.87
C ASN A 13 -17.50 9.66 6.18
N PHE A 14 -16.90 10.60 6.89
CA PHE A 14 -16.27 10.35 8.18
C PHE A 14 -17.27 10.18 9.33
N ASN A 15 -18.54 10.45 9.11
CA ASN A 15 -19.55 10.45 10.18
C ASN A 15 -20.17 9.07 10.43
N LYS A 16 -19.78 8.05 9.67
CA LYS A 16 -20.32 6.69 9.83
C LYS A 16 -19.84 6.00 11.10
N THR A 17 -18.76 6.49 11.70
CA THR A 17 -18.22 5.94 12.96
C THR A 17 -18.28 6.99 14.05
N PRO A 18 -18.43 6.58 15.35
CA PRO A 18 -18.53 7.54 16.44
C PRO A 18 -17.30 8.44 16.62
N ASP A 19 -16.13 7.96 16.27
CA ASP A 19 -14.87 8.68 16.41
C ASP A 19 -14.45 9.43 15.14
N ASN A 20 -15.28 9.44 14.11
CA ASN A 20 -15.00 10.07 12.81
C ASN A 20 -13.74 9.56 12.13
N LEU A 21 -13.36 8.31 12.41
CA LEU A 21 -12.23 7.64 11.79
C LEU A 21 -12.71 6.61 10.78
N ILE A 22 -12.03 6.55 9.64
CA ILE A 22 -12.27 5.52 8.64
C ILE A 22 -10.99 4.74 8.38
N PRO A 23 -11.08 3.45 8.05
CA PRO A 23 -9.90 2.67 7.73
C PRO A 23 -9.31 3.09 6.40
N ALA A 24 -7.98 3.10 6.34
CA ALA A 24 -7.21 3.33 5.14
C ALA A 24 -6.31 2.13 4.91
N ILE A 25 -6.56 1.42 3.81
CA ILE A 25 -5.77 0.27 3.41
C ILE A 25 -4.60 0.77 2.57
N ILE A 26 -3.38 0.49 3.01
CA ILE A 26 -2.18 0.95 2.34
C ILE A 26 -1.64 -0.18 1.47
N GLN A 27 -1.56 0.09 0.18
CA GLN A 27 -1.12 -0.87 -0.83
C GLN A 27 0.05 -0.30 -1.63
N ASP A 28 1.09 -1.11 -1.83
CA ASP A 28 2.18 -0.73 -2.73
C ASP A 28 1.64 -0.63 -4.15
N ASN A 29 1.86 0.51 -4.80
CA ASN A 29 1.35 0.76 -6.15
C ASN A 29 2.01 -0.14 -7.20
N GLU A 30 3.23 -0.58 -6.94
CA GLU A 30 4.00 -1.41 -7.88
C GLU A 30 3.77 -2.91 -7.65
N THR A 31 3.96 -3.39 -6.42
CA THR A 31 3.82 -4.82 -6.10
C THR A 31 2.39 -5.26 -5.90
N LYS A 32 1.48 -4.33 -5.59
CA LYS A 32 0.08 -4.57 -5.22
C LYS A 32 -0.10 -5.26 -3.87
N ASN A 33 0.98 -5.42 -3.11
CA ASN A 33 0.90 -5.98 -1.77
C ASN A 33 0.29 -4.99 -0.80
N VAL A 34 -0.52 -5.48 0.14
CA VAL A 34 -1.05 -4.66 1.22
C VAL A 34 0.03 -4.52 2.29
N LEU A 35 0.39 -3.29 2.63
CA LEU A 35 1.50 -3.01 3.54
C LEU A 35 1.04 -2.87 4.98
N MET A 36 -0.06 -2.18 5.22
CA MET A 36 -0.61 -1.93 6.54
C MET A 36 -2.05 -1.42 6.43
N LEU A 37 -2.70 -1.30 7.57
CA LEU A 37 -3.96 -0.57 7.72
C LEU A 37 -3.80 0.46 8.81
N GLY A 38 -4.27 1.67 8.57
CA GLY A 38 -4.35 2.74 9.57
C GLY A 38 -5.70 3.41 9.50
N TYR A 39 -5.88 4.44 10.32
CA TYR A 39 -7.13 5.20 10.37
C TYR A 39 -6.88 6.66 10.05
N MET A 40 -7.82 7.26 9.34
CA MET A 40 -7.78 8.68 9.00
C MET A 40 -9.05 9.37 9.44
N ASN A 41 -8.89 10.58 9.97
CA ASN A 41 -9.96 11.55 10.06
C ASN A 41 -9.83 12.54 8.89
N GLN A 42 -10.68 13.56 8.86
CA GLN A 42 -10.64 14.60 7.83
C GLN A 42 -9.27 15.29 7.76
N GLU A 43 -8.70 15.63 8.91
CA GLU A 43 -7.41 16.33 8.98
C GLU A 43 -6.26 15.46 8.47
N ALA A 44 -6.29 14.16 8.77
CA ALA A 44 -5.28 13.22 8.28
C ALA A 44 -5.33 13.11 6.75
N LEU A 45 -6.51 13.03 6.18
CA LEU A 45 -6.68 13.01 4.74
C LEU A 45 -6.20 14.33 4.10
N ASP A 46 -6.58 15.47 4.69
CA ASP A 46 -6.13 16.77 4.21
C ASP A 46 -4.61 16.87 4.19
N GLN A 47 -3.96 16.45 5.25
CA GLN A 47 -2.50 16.51 5.34
C GLN A 47 -1.83 15.54 4.36
N THR A 48 -2.39 14.34 4.19
CA THR A 48 -1.88 13.38 3.22
C THR A 48 -1.89 13.97 1.80
N LEU A 49 -2.99 14.61 1.43
CA LEU A 49 -3.10 15.23 0.10
C LEU A 49 -2.18 16.45 -0.06
N ALA A 50 -1.98 17.21 1.02
CA ALA A 50 -1.15 18.42 0.98
C ALA A 50 0.34 18.08 0.91
N THR A 51 0.80 17.03 1.60
CA THR A 51 2.22 16.69 1.72
C THR A 51 2.68 15.57 0.80
N ASN A 52 1.76 14.81 0.20
CA ASN A 52 2.04 13.58 -0.53
C ASN A 52 2.67 12.47 0.33
N LYS A 53 2.58 12.59 1.65
CA LYS A 53 3.04 11.59 2.60
C LYS A 53 1.86 11.11 3.43
N VAL A 54 1.69 9.79 3.53
CA VAL A 54 0.53 9.23 4.23
C VAL A 54 0.56 9.60 5.69
N THR A 55 -0.51 10.24 6.14
CA THR A 55 -0.71 10.68 7.52
C THR A 55 -1.98 10.03 8.06
N PHE A 56 -1.87 9.46 9.25
CA PHE A 56 -2.97 8.81 9.96
C PHE A 56 -3.35 9.64 11.18
N PHE A 57 -4.48 9.28 11.79
CA PHE A 57 -4.82 9.73 13.12
C PHE A 57 -4.54 8.61 14.13
N SER A 58 -3.69 8.87 15.10
CA SER A 58 -3.36 7.92 16.15
C SER A 58 -4.38 8.02 17.29
N ARG A 59 -5.18 6.97 17.48
CA ARG A 59 -6.18 6.92 18.56
C ARG A 59 -5.54 6.88 19.94
N THR A 60 -4.41 6.20 20.06
CA THR A 60 -3.70 6.08 21.36
C THR A 60 -3.04 7.37 21.76
N LYS A 61 -2.42 8.08 20.82
CA LYS A 61 -1.74 9.35 21.08
C LYS A 61 -2.63 10.57 20.89
N ASN A 62 -3.83 10.37 20.35
CA ASN A 62 -4.81 11.42 20.04
C ASN A 62 -4.20 12.56 19.23
N ARG A 63 -3.46 12.24 18.17
CA ARG A 63 -2.84 13.21 17.27
C ARG A 63 -2.68 12.67 15.86
N LEU A 64 -2.45 13.58 14.92
CA LEU A 64 -2.02 13.20 13.58
C LEU A 64 -0.62 12.57 13.65
N TRP A 65 -0.42 11.58 12.81
CA TRP A 65 0.83 10.85 12.74
C TRP A 65 1.19 10.56 11.29
N THR A 66 2.26 11.20 10.81
CA THR A 66 2.78 10.93 9.47
C THR A 66 3.67 9.69 9.53
N LYS A 67 3.34 8.69 8.75
CA LYS A 67 4.13 7.46 8.69
C LYS A 67 5.54 7.79 8.23
N GLY A 68 6.53 7.41 9.03
CA GLY A 68 7.94 7.67 8.76
C GLY A 68 8.48 8.96 9.36
N GLU A 69 7.69 9.69 10.16
CA GLU A 69 8.14 10.98 10.74
C GLU A 69 9.36 10.83 11.65
N GLU A 70 9.57 9.65 12.26
CA GLU A 70 10.74 9.37 13.09
C GLU A 70 11.79 8.53 12.34
N SER A 71 11.36 7.54 11.58
CA SER A 71 12.26 6.59 10.91
C SER A 71 12.78 7.09 9.56
N GLY A 72 12.10 8.04 8.94
CA GLY A 72 12.37 8.45 7.56
C GLY A 72 11.75 7.53 6.51
N ASN A 73 11.10 6.46 6.91
CA ASN A 73 10.46 5.49 6.00
C ASN A 73 9.05 5.94 5.64
N PHE A 74 8.95 7.02 4.89
CA PHE A 74 7.67 7.59 4.47
C PHE A 74 6.96 6.70 3.46
N LEU A 75 5.66 6.88 3.37
CA LEU A 75 4.82 6.30 2.32
C LEU A 75 4.41 7.42 1.38
N GLU A 76 5.00 7.46 0.20
CA GLU A 76 4.70 8.49 -0.79
C GLU A 76 3.38 8.17 -1.48
N LEU A 77 2.49 9.14 -1.51
CA LEU A 77 1.16 8.98 -2.07
C LEU A 77 1.20 8.90 -3.60
N ILE A 78 0.60 7.85 -4.14
CA ILE A 78 0.39 7.70 -5.59
C ILE A 78 -1.08 7.96 -5.94
N SER A 79 -2.01 7.31 -5.26
CA SER A 79 -3.45 7.52 -5.48
C SER A 79 -4.27 7.18 -4.25
N ILE A 80 -5.44 7.79 -4.15
CA ILE A 80 -6.44 7.46 -3.13
C ILE A 80 -7.78 7.24 -3.83
N LYS A 81 -8.48 6.18 -3.41
CA LYS A 81 -9.84 5.91 -3.85
C LYS A 81 -10.70 5.57 -2.66
N GLU A 82 -11.94 6.06 -2.68
CA GLU A 82 -12.95 5.61 -1.75
C GLU A 82 -13.59 4.30 -2.22
N ASP A 83 -14.15 3.53 -1.29
CA ASP A 83 -14.93 2.37 -1.64
C ASP A 83 -16.37 2.76 -2.04
N CYS A 84 -17.22 1.76 -2.29
CA CYS A 84 -18.55 2.00 -2.87
C CYS A 84 -19.50 2.79 -1.96
N ASP A 85 -19.31 2.77 -0.66
CA ASP A 85 -20.14 3.47 0.31
C ASP A 85 -19.41 4.59 1.07
N ASN A 86 -18.25 5.00 0.58
CA ASN A 86 -17.50 6.20 0.97
C ASN A 86 -17.01 6.20 2.42
N ASP A 87 -16.70 5.04 2.98
CA ASP A 87 -16.25 4.91 4.37
C ASP A 87 -14.93 4.14 4.54
N THR A 88 -14.25 3.79 3.44
CA THR A 88 -12.95 3.14 3.45
C THR A 88 -12.10 3.70 2.32
N LEU A 89 -10.82 3.87 2.56
CA LEU A 89 -9.87 4.37 1.57
C LEU A 89 -8.93 3.27 1.12
N LEU A 90 -8.71 3.18 -0.18
CA LEU A 90 -7.60 2.43 -0.76
C LEU A 90 -6.52 3.43 -1.14
N VAL A 91 -5.40 3.40 -0.43
CA VAL A 91 -4.29 4.33 -0.60
C VAL A 91 -3.13 3.60 -1.24
N LYS A 92 -2.85 3.91 -2.49
CA LYS A 92 -1.71 3.34 -3.20
C LYS A 92 -0.50 4.23 -3.01
N VAL A 93 0.63 3.61 -2.65
CA VAL A 93 1.83 4.33 -2.24
C VAL A 93 3.09 3.75 -2.87
N LYS A 94 4.15 4.54 -2.81
CA LYS A 94 5.52 4.09 -3.02
C LYS A 94 6.23 4.15 -1.67
N PRO A 95 6.53 3.00 -1.02
CA PRO A 95 7.23 3.01 0.25
C PRO A 95 8.69 3.38 0.07
N VAL A 96 9.21 4.23 0.96
CA VAL A 96 10.61 4.67 0.94
C VAL A 96 11.52 3.70 1.67
N GLY A 97 10.97 2.76 2.43
CA GLY A 97 11.70 1.75 3.17
C GLY A 97 10.73 0.80 3.85
N PRO A 98 11.20 0.01 4.84
CA PRO A 98 10.32 -0.89 5.56
C PRO A 98 9.12 -0.17 6.17
N THR A 99 7.92 -0.72 5.99
CA THR A 99 6.70 -0.06 6.44
C THR A 99 6.48 -0.24 7.95
N CYS A 100 6.75 -1.44 8.47
CA CYS A 100 6.53 -1.74 9.88
C CYS A 100 7.60 -1.09 10.77
N HIS A 101 7.21 -0.60 11.94
CA HIS A 101 8.14 -0.03 12.92
C HIS A 101 9.18 -1.06 13.43
N THR A 102 8.92 -2.35 13.25
CA THR A 102 9.87 -3.42 13.59
C THR A 102 10.95 -3.62 12.54
N GLY A 103 10.94 -2.86 11.44
CA GLY A 103 11.88 -2.98 10.36
C GLY A 103 11.48 -3.95 9.25
N LEU A 104 10.29 -4.54 9.34
CA LEU A 104 9.76 -5.44 8.32
C LEU A 104 9.08 -4.65 7.19
N ASP A 105 9.05 -5.23 6.01
CA ASP A 105 8.47 -4.58 4.82
C ASP A 105 6.99 -4.28 4.98
N THR A 106 6.25 -5.16 5.66
CA THR A 106 4.83 -5.00 5.91
C THR A 106 4.50 -5.26 7.38
N CYS A 107 3.34 -4.78 7.83
CA CYS A 107 2.86 -5.05 9.18
C CYS A 107 2.37 -6.50 9.36
N TRP A 108 2.32 -7.27 8.29
CA TRP A 108 1.86 -8.66 8.29
C TRP A 108 3.00 -9.67 8.43
N GLN A 109 4.24 -9.20 8.61
CA GLN A 109 5.45 -10.02 8.63
C GLN A 109 5.72 -10.72 7.29
N GLU A 110 5.23 -10.15 6.21
CA GLU A 110 5.47 -10.62 4.85
C GLU A 110 6.43 -9.66 4.13
N ALA A 111 7.29 -10.22 3.29
CA ALA A 111 8.14 -9.41 2.43
C ALA A 111 7.31 -8.69 1.37
N ASN A 112 7.73 -7.48 1.01
CA ASN A 112 7.06 -6.70 -0.03
C ASN A 112 7.71 -7.00 -1.40
N ASN A 113 7.49 -8.20 -1.87
CA ASN A 113 7.99 -8.66 -3.16
C ASN A 113 6.85 -8.74 -4.17
N GLN A 114 7.19 -8.49 -5.43
CA GLN A 114 6.27 -8.71 -6.51
C GLN A 114 6.13 -10.22 -6.72
N ASP A 115 4.91 -10.74 -6.57
CA ASP A 115 4.61 -12.14 -6.78
C ASP A 115 3.80 -12.30 -8.07
N PHE A 116 4.41 -12.89 -9.07
CA PHE A 116 3.76 -13.15 -10.35
C PHE A 116 3.04 -14.51 -10.39
N GLY A 117 3.08 -15.29 -9.32
CA GLY A 117 2.37 -16.55 -9.21
C GLY A 117 2.70 -17.53 -10.35
N PHE A 118 1.71 -17.80 -11.20
CA PHE A 118 1.87 -18.72 -12.33
C PHE A 118 3.00 -18.31 -13.27
N LEU A 119 3.19 -17.02 -13.51
CA LEU A 119 4.26 -16.53 -14.41
C LEU A 119 5.65 -16.82 -13.83
N SER A 120 5.84 -16.66 -12.53
CA SER A 120 7.09 -17.02 -11.87
C SER A 120 7.40 -18.51 -12.00
N LYS A 121 6.40 -19.35 -11.78
CA LYS A 121 6.54 -20.80 -11.93
C LYS A 121 6.86 -21.18 -13.37
N LEU A 122 6.20 -20.55 -14.32
CA LEU A 122 6.44 -20.79 -15.74
C LEU A 122 7.86 -20.40 -16.13
N GLU A 123 8.33 -19.25 -15.70
CA GLU A 123 9.68 -18.78 -15.95
C GLU A 123 10.73 -19.75 -15.39
N ASN A 124 10.58 -20.20 -14.15
CA ASN A 124 11.46 -21.18 -13.55
C ASN A 124 11.46 -22.50 -14.30
N THR A 125 10.31 -22.96 -14.76
CA THR A 125 10.19 -24.18 -15.56
C THR A 125 10.93 -24.07 -16.89
N ILE A 126 10.76 -22.95 -17.58
CA ILE A 126 11.46 -22.67 -18.85
C ILE A 126 12.97 -22.64 -18.65
N THR A 127 13.45 -21.96 -17.63
CA THR A 127 14.87 -21.87 -17.29
C THR A 127 15.46 -23.26 -17.00
N THR A 128 14.77 -24.07 -16.22
CA THR A 128 15.21 -25.44 -15.89
C THR A 128 15.25 -26.31 -17.13
N ARG A 129 14.25 -26.27 -17.98
CA ARG A 129 14.23 -27.05 -19.24
C ARG A 129 15.32 -26.64 -20.19
N LYS A 130 15.60 -25.35 -20.30
CA LYS A 130 16.67 -24.85 -21.14
C LYS A 130 18.03 -25.35 -20.66
N ALA A 131 18.30 -25.31 -19.37
CA ALA A 131 19.54 -25.83 -18.79
C ALA A 131 19.71 -27.32 -19.04
N ASN A 132 18.65 -28.10 -18.87
CA ASN A 132 18.66 -29.53 -19.13
C ASN A 132 18.87 -29.84 -20.62
N ALA A 133 18.25 -29.11 -21.51
CA ALA A 133 18.40 -29.29 -22.94
C ALA A 133 19.84 -29.02 -23.37
N ASP A 134 20.48 -27.96 -22.84
CA ASP A 134 21.87 -27.63 -23.14
C ASP A 134 22.82 -28.69 -22.60
N ALA A 135 22.56 -29.22 -21.39
CA ALA A 135 23.41 -30.21 -20.73
C ALA A 135 23.29 -31.61 -21.39
N GLU A 136 22.11 -32.03 -21.77
CA GLU A 136 21.79 -33.38 -22.21
C GLU A 136 21.53 -33.47 -23.70
N LYS A 137 21.48 -32.32 -24.38
CA LYS A 137 21.04 -32.24 -25.79
C LYS A 137 19.62 -32.83 -25.95
N SER A 138 18.82 -32.70 -24.92
CA SER A 138 17.44 -33.20 -24.88
C SER A 138 16.52 -32.32 -25.68
N TYR A 139 15.42 -32.88 -26.11
CA TYR A 139 14.35 -32.12 -26.75
C TYR A 139 13.49 -31.45 -25.72
N VAL A 140 13.17 -30.19 -25.99
CA VAL A 140 12.11 -29.50 -25.29
C VAL A 140 10.84 -29.77 -26.08
N ALA A 141 10.03 -30.60 -25.54
CA ALA A 141 8.75 -30.91 -26.16
C ALA A 141 7.74 -29.80 -25.89
#